data_f8039292b8866381695bd5163ecd8fba
#
_entry.id   f8039292b8866381695bd5163ecd8fba
#
_cell.length_a   1.000
_cell.length_b   1.000
_cell.length_c   1.000
_cell.angle_alpha   90.00
_cell.angle_beta   90.00
_cell.angle_gamma   90.00
#
_symmetry.space_group_name_H-M   'P 1'
#
loop_
_entity.id
_entity.type
_entity.pdbx_description
1 polymer ?
#
loop_
_entity_poly.entity_id
_entity_poly.type
_entity_poly.pdbx_seq_one_letter_code
_entity_poly.pdbx_strand_id
1 'polypeptide(L)'
;APKAPGPVHPADHQGKDKYSHFEGKLGLDQNGRNYSRDDEDVDAAVRKIQEYQGEQPLCLFLGLNDPHVPYQIEEPYFSAIDRTKLPRRIDAKQCTGKAKMLDLIRQYQDMGDYTEEDWGELRATYLGMCTKVDSQFRRLCQALEEKGIYDDCLIFFFSDHGDFAGDYGLTEKAQNTFEDCLTRI
;
A
#
# COMPACT_ATOMS: atom_id res chain seq x y z
N ALA A 1 -22.92 -2.31 -12.87
CA ALA A 1 -23.23 -1.04 -12.24
C ALA A 1 -22.11 -0.05 -12.57
N PRO A 2 -22.36 1.23 -12.90
CA PRO A 2 -21.29 2.19 -13.11
C PRO A 2 -20.50 2.34 -11.80
N LYS A 3 -19.16 2.29 -11.90
CA LYS A 3 -18.26 2.57 -10.78
C LYS A 3 -18.62 3.96 -10.24
N ALA A 4 -18.86 4.08 -8.95
CA ALA A 4 -18.98 5.40 -8.34
C ALA A 4 -17.69 6.19 -8.66
N PRO A 5 -17.78 7.48 -9.00
CA PRO A 5 -16.57 8.28 -9.16
C PRO A 5 -15.81 8.26 -7.83
N GLY A 6 -14.53 7.86 -7.91
CA GLY A 6 -13.64 7.92 -6.76
C GLY A 6 -13.54 9.36 -6.22
N PRO A 7 -13.09 9.53 -4.97
CA PRO A 7 -12.85 10.87 -4.43
C PRO A 7 -11.84 11.60 -5.33
N VAL A 8 -12.15 12.85 -5.67
CA VAL A 8 -11.28 13.70 -6.48
C VAL A 8 -10.09 14.11 -5.62
N HIS A 9 -8.90 13.84 -6.09
CA HIS A 9 -7.66 14.20 -5.40
C HIS A 9 -7.51 15.74 -5.32
N PRO A 10 -7.09 16.30 -4.18
CA PRO A 10 -6.84 17.76 -4.09
C PRO A 10 -5.85 18.30 -5.13
N ALA A 11 -4.87 17.53 -5.56
CA ALA A 11 -3.93 17.90 -6.60
C ALA A 11 -4.52 17.86 -8.03
N ASP A 12 -5.62 17.15 -8.26
CA ASP A 12 -6.34 17.15 -9.54
C ASP A 12 -7.12 18.44 -9.76
N HIS A 13 -7.18 19.32 -8.76
CA HIS A 13 -7.96 20.55 -8.77
C HIS A 13 -7.45 21.62 -9.72
N GLN A 14 -6.35 21.42 -10.41
CA GLN A 14 -5.78 22.41 -11.30
C GLN A 14 -5.84 22.06 -12.79
N GLY A 15 -6.60 21.04 -13.16
CA GLY A 15 -6.77 20.64 -14.56
C GLY A 15 -5.50 20.08 -15.21
N LYS A 16 -4.52 19.64 -14.40
CA LYS A 16 -3.36 18.89 -14.85
C LYS A 16 -3.55 17.43 -14.48
N ASP A 17 -3.44 16.55 -15.45
CA ASP A 17 -3.39 15.09 -15.23
C ASP A 17 -2.11 14.73 -14.52
N LYS A 18 -2.10 14.79 -13.18
CA LYS A 18 -0.98 14.39 -12.35
C LYS A 18 -1.06 12.91 -12.04
N TYR A 19 0.04 12.24 -12.26
CA TYR A 19 0.16 10.80 -12.03
C TYR A 19 0.57 10.50 -10.58
N SER A 20 -0.17 11.06 -9.62
CA SER A 20 0.13 10.89 -8.19
C SER A 20 -0.45 9.61 -7.60
N HIS A 21 -1.56 9.12 -8.16
CA HIS A 21 -2.39 8.06 -7.58
C HIS A 21 -2.84 8.29 -6.13
N PHE A 22 -2.74 9.51 -5.63
CA PHE A 22 -3.12 9.84 -4.27
C PHE A 22 -4.60 10.18 -4.18
N GLU A 23 -5.35 9.43 -3.39
CA GLU A 23 -6.78 9.64 -3.11
C GLU A 23 -7.04 9.93 -1.63
N GLY A 24 -6.07 9.69 -0.75
CA GLY A 24 -6.09 10.07 0.65
C GLY A 24 -7.05 9.22 1.49
N LYS A 25 -7.92 9.87 2.27
CA LYS A 25 -8.84 9.18 3.17
C LYS A 25 -9.98 8.52 2.43
N LEU A 26 -10.05 7.19 2.53
CA LEU A 26 -11.16 6.42 1.98
C LEU A 26 -12.41 6.61 2.84
N GLY A 27 -13.51 6.98 2.20
CA GLY A 27 -14.83 7.07 2.83
C GLY A 27 -15.45 5.69 3.05
N LEU A 28 -16.54 5.65 3.80
CA LEU A 28 -17.36 4.44 3.96
C LEU A 28 -18.13 4.15 2.66
N ASP A 29 -18.29 2.87 2.36
CA ASP A 29 -19.16 2.43 1.27
C ASP A 29 -20.67 2.67 1.63
N GLN A 30 -21.57 2.39 0.69
CA GLN A 30 -23.01 2.55 0.89
C GLN A 30 -23.60 1.69 2.04
N ASN A 31 -22.83 0.72 2.53
CA ASN A 31 -23.20 -0.16 3.65
C ASN A 31 -22.53 0.28 4.97
N GLY A 32 -21.85 1.42 4.96
CA GLY A 32 -21.13 1.93 6.13
C GLY A 32 -19.87 1.13 6.46
N ARG A 33 -19.22 0.52 5.47
CA ARG A 33 -18.03 -0.31 5.63
C ARG A 33 -16.91 0.15 4.73
N ASN A 34 -15.68 -0.15 5.15
CA ASN A 34 -14.47 -0.06 4.35
C ASN A 34 -13.93 -1.47 4.12
N TYR A 35 -14.67 -2.25 3.35
CA TYR A 35 -14.35 -3.65 3.11
C TYR A 35 -13.79 -3.80 1.70
N SER A 36 -12.50 -4.06 1.63
CA SER A 36 -11.77 -4.22 0.36
C SER A 36 -11.80 -5.68 -0.11
N ARG A 37 -11.31 -5.90 -1.33
CA ARG A 37 -11.09 -7.26 -1.83
C ARG A 37 -10.08 -8.01 -0.98
N ASP A 38 -9.03 -7.36 -0.50
CA ASP A 38 -8.03 -7.97 0.37
C ASP A 38 -8.65 -8.47 1.67
N ASP A 39 -9.65 -7.75 2.21
CA ASP A 39 -10.41 -8.22 3.38
C ASP A 39 -11.21 -9.48 3.08
N GLU A 40 -11.81 -9.59 1.87
CA GLU A 40 -12.50 -10.82 1.43
C GLU A 40 -11.54 -12.00 1.34
N ASP A 41 -10.36 -11.78 0.77
CA ASP A 41 -9.34 -12.80 0.57
C ASP A 41 -8.76 -13.26 1.92
N VAL A 42 -8.53 -12.33 2.85
CA VAL A 42 -8.12 -12.65 4.24
C VAL A 42 -9.22 -13.43 4.97
N ASP A 43 -10.47 -13.01 4.86
CA ASP A 43 -11.61 -13.74 5.46
C ASP A 43 -11.74 -15.16 4.90
N ALA A 44 -11.50 -15.33 3.60
CA ALA A 44 -11.49 -16.64 2.97
C ALA A 44 -10.34 -17.52 3.48
N ALA A 45 -9.14 -16.95 3.64
CA ALA A 45 -7.98 -17.64 4.19
C ALA A 45 -8.21 -18.06 5.65
N VAL A 46 -8.76 -17.16 6.48
CA VAL A 46 -9.12 -17.46 7.88
C VAL A 46 -10.11 -18.61 7.94
N ARG A 47 -11.17 -18.58 7.12
CA ARG A 47 -12.13 -19.71 7.06
C ARG A 47 -11.43 -21.02 6.68
N LYS A 48 -10.51 -21.01 5.71
CA LYS A 48 -9.76 -22.21 5.31
C LYS A 48 -8.90 -22.77 6.45
N ILE A 49 -8.27 -21.91 7.23
CA ILE A 49 -7.54 -22.31 8.43
C ILE A 49 -8.48 -22.95 9.46
N GLN A 50 -9.61 -22.33 9.73
CA GLN A 50 -10.60 -22.83 10.69
C GLN A 50 -11.21 -24.18 10.29
N GLU A 51 -11.48 -24.38 8.99
CA GLU A 51 -12.04 -25.60 8.42
C GLU A 51 -11.02 -26.75 8.29
N TYR A 52 -9.72 -26.47 8.42
CA TYR A 52 -8.67 -27.48 8.25
C TYR A 52 -8.77 -28.61 9.26
N GLN A 53 -8.70 -29.86 8.78
CA GLN A 53 -8.88 -31.08 9.62
C GLN A 53 -7.57 -31.86 9.86
N GLY A 54 -6.45 -31.45 9.28
CA GLY A 54 -5.16 -32.09 9.52
C GLY A 54 -4.89 -33.35 8.71
N GLU A 55 -5.74 -33.71 7.75
CA GLU A 55 -5.58 -34.93 6.96
C GLU A 55 -4.45 -34.85 5.92
N GLN A 56 -4.18 -33.64 5.42
CA GLN A 56 -3.12 -33.37 4.44
C GLN A 56 -2.45 -32.03 4.77
N PRO A 57 -1.18 -31.80 4.35
CA PRO A 57 -0.56 -30.50 4.55
C PRO A 57 -1.37 -29.36 3.95
N LEU A 58 -1.62 -28.31 4.74
CA LEU A 58 -2.25 -27.09 4.29
C LEU A 58 -1.20 -26.21 3.60
N CYS A 59 -1.45 -25.84 2.35
CA CYS A 59 -0.67 -24.83 1.62
C CYS A 59 -1.60 -23.68 1.25
N LEU A 60 -1.37 -22.52 1.85
CA LEU A 60 -2.09 -21.28 1.52
C LEU A 60 -1.13 -20.31 0.85
N PHE A 61 -1.53 -19.82 -0.32
CA PHE A 61 -0.90 -18.67 -0.96
C PHE A 61 -1.94 -17.54 -0.99
N LEU A 62 -1.60 -16.43 -0.34
CA LEU A 62 -2.47 -15.26 -0.25
C LEU A 62 -1.75 -14.06 -0.88
N GLY A 63 -2.27 -13.57 -1.99
CA GLY A 63 -1.81 -12.37 -2.66
C GLY A 63 -2.72 -11.20 -2.29
N LEU A 64 -2.18 -10.21 -1.59
CA LEU A 64 -2.88 -8.97 -1.27
C LEU A 64 -2.49 -7.88 -2.28
N ASN A 65 -3.41 -6.97 -2.54
CA ASN A 65 -3.16 -5.84 -3.43
C ASN A 65 -2.56 -4.65 -2.68
N ASP A 66 -2.97 -4.42 -1.44
CA ASP A 66 -2.40 -3.36 -0.62
C ASP A 66 -0.92 -3.66 -0.27
N PRO A 67 -0.06 -2.66 -0.24
CA PRO A 67 -0.28 -1.21 -0.38
C PRO A 67 -0.11 -0.66 -1.81
N HIS A 68 -0.52 -1.37 -2.85
CA HIS A 68 -0.49 -0.88 -4.23
C HIS A 68 -1.41 0.34 -4.41
N VAL A 69 -1.06 1.23 -5.33
CA VAL A 69 -1.89 2.38 -5.68
C VAL A 69 -3.31 1.99 -6.12
N PRO A 70 -4.32 2.84 -5.91
CA PRO A 70 -4.25 4.23 -5.44
C PRO A 70 -3.93 4.33 -3.94
N TYR A 71 -3.18 5.40 -3.56
CA TYR A 71 -2.88 5.66 -2.16
C TYR A 71 -4.13 6.18 -1.45
N GLN A 72 -4.88 5.28 -0.87
CA GLN A 72 -6.10 5.55 -0.13
C GLN A 72 -6.27 4.55 0.99
N ILE A 73 -6.73 5.01 2.13
CA ILE A 73 -6.96 4.15 3.28
C ILE A 73 -8.07 4.69 4.17
N GLU A 74 -8.83 3.80 4.77
CA GLU A 74 -9.88 4.14 5.73
C GLU A 74 -9.32 4.39 7.13
N GLU A 75 -10.20 4.90 8.01
CA GLU A 75 -9.95 4.92 9.44
C GLU A 75 -10.04 3.49 10.04
N PRO A 76 -9.28 3.16 11.07
CA PRO A 76 -8.39 4.06 11.82
C PRO A 76 -6.99 4.24 11.20
N TYR A 77 -6.68 3.55 10.13
CA TYR A 77 -5.34 3.47 9.55
C TYR A 77 -4.87 4.82 8.98
N PHE A 78 -5.79 5.61 8.42
CA PHE A 78 -5.46 6.94 7.87
C PHE A 78 -4.91 7.87 8.96
N SER A 79 -5.54 7.91 10.13
CA SER A 79 -5.12 8.76 11.23
C SER A 79 -4.06 8.14 12.14
N ALA A 80 -3.74 6.86 11.97
CA ALA A 80 -2.78 6.16 12.83
C ALA A 80 -1.34 6.66 12.66
N ILE A 81 -1.02 7.21 11.50
CA ILE A 81 0.33 7.66 11.17
C ILE A 81 0.52 9.11 11.56
N ASP A 82 1.45 9.36 12.48
CA ASP A 82 1.84 10.70 12.89
C ASP A 82 2.70 11.36 11.82
N ARG A 83 2.11 12.32 11.08
CA ARG A 83 2.76 13.05 9.99
C ARG A 83 4.02 13.78 10.43
N THR A 84 4.11 14.18 11.69
CA THR A 84 5.26 14.92 12.21
C THR A 84 6.48 14.02 12.47
N LYS A 85 6.29 12.71 12.50
CA LYS A 85 7.33 11.71 12.74
C LYS A 85 7.76 10.93 11.49
N LEU A 86 7.26 11.32 10.32
CA LEU A 86 7.65 10.67 9.09
C LEU A 86 9.17 10.80 8.86
N PRO A 87 9.85 9.72 8.46
CA PRO A 87 11.24 9.81 8.07
C PRO A 87 11.38 10.74 6.86
N ARG A 88 12.49 11.47 6.79
CA ARG A 88 12.74 12.36 5.67
C ARG A 88 12.85 11.55 4.38
N ARG A 89 12.13 11.99 3.35
CA ARG A 89 12.24 11.40 2.01
C ARG A 89 13.57 11.77 1.33
N ILE A 90 13.96 11.00 0.35
CA ILE A 90 15.08 11.33 -0.53
C ILE A 90 14.60 12.33 -1.59
N ASP A 91 15.11 13.57 -1.52
CA ASP A 91 14.74 14.61 -2.48
C ASP A 91 15.24 14.27 -3.89
N ALA A 92 14.48 14.67 -4.92
CA ALA A 92 14.88 14.53 -6.32
C ALA A 92 16.24 15.16 -6.63
N LYS A 93 16.61 16.24 -5.93
CA LYS A 93 17.92 16.90 -6.06
C LYS A 93 19.09 16.02 -5.63
N GLN A 94 18.84 14.97 -4.87
CA GLN A 94 19.85 14.00 -4.43
C GLN A 94 20.13 12.91 -5.47
N CYS A 95 19.37 12.87 -6.57
CA CYS A 95 19.54 11.91 -7.66
C CYS A 95 20.75 12.17 -8.58
N THR A 96 21.85 12.71 -8.06
CA THR A 96 23.05 12.95 -8.86
C THR A 96 23.71 11.61 -9.25
N GLY A 97 24.05 11.47 -10.53
CA GLY A 97 24.71 10.26 -11.05
C GLY A 97 23.79 9.06 -11.29
N LYS A 98 22.49 9.21 -11.08
CA LYS A 98 21.48 8.17 -11.39
C LYS A 98 21.06 8.20 -12.86
N ALA A 99 20.37 7.17 -13.30
CA ALA A 99 19.92 7.04 -14.67
C ALA A 99 18.97 8.16 -15.08
N LYS A 100 19.16 8.71 -16.29
CA LYS A 100 18.27 9.74 -16.88
C LYS A 100 16.80 9.31 -16.94
N MET A 101 16.52 8.02 -16.88
CA MET A 101 15.16 7.49 -16.85
C MET A 101 14.37 8.03 -15.68
N LEU A 102 14.96 8.20 -14.50
CA LEU A 102 14.29 8.80 -13.34
C LEU A 102 13.83 10.24 -13.62
N ASP A 103 14.61 11.01 -14.37
CA ASP A 103 14.23 12.36 -14.79
C ASP A 103 13.02 12.34 -15.74
N LEU A 104 13.01 11.40 -16.67
CA LEU A 104 11.89 11.25 -17.62
C LEU A 104 10.61 10.79 -16.91
N ILE A 105 10.73 9.90 -15.95
CA ILE A 105 9.58 9.45 -15.15
C ILE A 105 9.03 10.60 -14.32
N ARG A 106 9.89 11.40 -13.66
CA ARG A 106 9.45 12.62 -12.94
C ARG A 106 8.72 13.60 -13.84
N GLN A 107 9.23 13.81 -15.06
CA GLN A 107 8.56 14.66 -16.04
C GLN A 107 7.20 14.10 -16.46
N TYR A 108 7.10 12.77 -16.61
CA TYR A 108 5.86 12.10 -16.96
C TYR A 108 4.82 12.17 -15.82
N GLN A 109 5.26 11.96 -14.58
CA GLN A 109 4.38 12.03 -13.42
C GLN A 109 3.94 13.46 -13.08
N ASP A 110 4.67 14.47 -13.54
CA ASP A 110 4.39 15.91 -13.43
C ASP A 110 4.01 16.36 -11.99
N MET A 111 4.78 15.89 -11.00
CA MET A 111 4.55 16.19 -9.59
C MET A 111 5.56 17.20 -9.03
N GLY A 112 6.18 18.00 -9.91
CA GLY A 112 7.24 18.94 -9.55
C GLY A 112 6.78 20.11 -8.65
N ASP A 113 5.50 20.37 -8.55
CA ASP A 113 4.89 21.37 -7.68
C ASP A 113 4.40 20.80 -6.32
N TYR A 114 4.57 19.49 -6.06
CA TYR A 114 4.27 18.91 -4.76
C TYR A 114 5.17 19.53 -3.69
N THR A 115 4.53 20.00 -2.62
CA THR A 115 5.20 20.48 -1.43
C THR A 115 5.64 19.30 -0.54
N GLU A 116 6.48 19.57 0.46
CA GLU A 116 6.81 18.55 1.47
C GLU A 116 5.60 18.10 2.28
N GLU A 117 4.58 18.94 2.42
CA GLU A 117 3.32 18.59 3.06
C GLU A 117 2.52 17.59 2.21
N ASP A 118 2.42 17.82 0.89
CA ASP A 118 1.75 16.90 -0.05
C ASP A 118 2.44 15.53 -0.03
N TRP A 119 3.76 15.50 -0.10
CA TRP A 119 4.53 14.28 0.02
C TRP A 119 4.35 13.60 1.39
N GLY A 120 4.23 14.38 2.45
CA GLY A 120 3.94 13.90 3.80
C GLY A 120 2.60 13.19 3.88
N GLU A 121 1.55 13.76 3.30
CA GLU A 121 0.22 13.15 3.27
C GLU A 121 0.19 11.86 2.46
N LEU A 122 0.81 11.85 1.27
CA LEU A 122 0.92 10.65 0.45
C LEU A 122 1.64 9.52 1.22
N ARG A 123 2.79 9.82 1.82
CA ARG A 123 3.59 8.84 2.58
C ARG A 123 2.85 8.32 3.82
N ALA A 124 2.17 9.21 4.55
CA ALA A 124 1.37 8.81 5.69
C ALA A 124 0.24 7.87 5.29
N THR A 125 -0.41 8.15 4.16
CA THR A 125 -1.46 7.28 3.61
C THR A 125 -0.89 5.92 3.22
N TYR A 126 0.23 5.87 2.51
CA TYR A 126 0.92 4.62 2.17
C TYR A 126 1.28 3.78 3.41
N LEU A 127 1.83 4.42 4.44
CA LEU A 127 2.14 3.73 5.70
C LEU A 127 0.88 3.27 6.44
N GLY A 128 -0.22 3.99 6.29
CA GLY A 128 -1.54 3.56 6.77
C GLY A 128 -1.99 2.27 6.08
N MET A 129 -1.82 2.18 4.75
CA MET A 129 -2.09 0.95 3.98
C MET A 129 -1.20 -0.21 4.46
N CYS A 130 0.09 0.02 4.68
CA CYS A 130 0.99 -0.98 5.26
C CYS A 130 0.51 -1.45 6.65
N THR A 131 0.00 -0.53 7.48
CA THR A 131 -0.55 -0.85 8.80
C THR A 131 -1.80 -1.74 8.69
N LYS A 132 -2.63 -1.54 7.66
CA LYS A 132 -3.77 -2.42 7.38
C LYS A 132 -3.29 -3.83 7.02
N VAL A 133 -2.31 -3.95 6.13
CA VAL A 133 -1.72 -5.25 5.76
C VAL A 133 -1.16 -5.98 6.99
N ASP A 134 -0.46 -5.27 7.88
CA ASP A 134 0.02 -5.84 9.15
C ASP A 134 -1.13 -6.36 10.01
N SER A 135 -2.22 -5.60 10.09
CA SER A 135 -3.43 -6.00 10.80
C SER A 135 -4.10 -7.24 10.19
N GLN A 136 -4.13 -7.35 8.86
CA GLN A 136 -4.64 -8.51 8.13
C GLN A 136 -3.75 -9.74 8.36
N PHE A 137 -2.43 -9.58 8.32
CA PHE A 137 -1.48 -10.64 8.64
C PHE A 137 -1.65 -11.13 10.09
N ARG A 138 -1.83 -10.25 11.04
CA ARG A 138 -2.13 -10.60 12.44
C ARG A 138 -3.37 -11.48 12.56
N ARG A 139 -4.43 -11.21 11.80
CA ARG A 139 -5.65 -12.03 11.80
C ARG A 139 -5.39 -13.45 11.33
N LEU A 140 -4.51 -13.64 10.35
CA LEU A 140 -4.09 -14.97 9.88
C LEU A 140 -3.30 -15.72 10.97
N CYS A 141 -2.33 -15.06 11.60
CA CYS A 141 -1.57 -15.64 12.70
C CYS A 141 -2.50 -16.05 13.86
N GLN A 142 -3.44 -15.19 14.23
CA GLN A 142 -4.44 -15.48 15.25
C GLN A 142 -5.28 -16.72 14.91
N ALA A 143 -5.72 -16.85 13.66
CA ALA A 143 -6.50 -18.01 13.23
C ALA A 143 -5.69 -19.31 13.33
N LEU A 144 -4.39 -19.29 13.04
CA LEU A 144 -3.48 -20.43 13.21
C LEU A 144 -3.26 -20.78 14.69
N GLU A 145 -3.11 -19.76 15.55
CA GLU A 145 -2.98 -19.93 17.00
C GLU A 145 -4.27 -20.53 17.59
N GLU A 146 -5.42 -19.99 17.27
CA GLU A 146 -6.72 -20.49 17.72
C GLU A 146 -6.99 -21.93 17.24
N LYS A 147 -6.49 -22.27 16.05
CA LYS A 147 -6.56 -23.64 15.52
C LYS A 147 -5.55 -24.57 16.19
N GLY A 148 -4.55 -24.05 16.89
CA GLY A 148 -3.50 -24.81 17.57
C GLY A 148 -2.44 -25.41 16.63
N ILE A 149 -2.22 -24.79 15.47
CA ILE A 149 -1.26 -25.26 14.45
C ILE A 149 -0.18 -24.22 14.11
N TYR A 150 -0.15 -23.09 14.79
CA TYR A 150 0.79 -21.99 14.48
C TYR A 150 2.25 -22.45 14.52
N ASP A 151 2.64 -23.21 15.54
CA ASP A 151 4.02 -23.69 15.73
C ASP A 151 4.43 -24.76 14.71
N ASP A 152 3.46 -25.39 14.04
CA ASP A 152 3.68 -26.37 12.98
C ASP A 152 3.67 -25.75 11.59
N CYS A 153 3.53 -24.42 11.49
CA CYS A 153 3.47 -23.70 10.23
C CYS A 153 4.82 -23.10 9.84
N LEU A 154 5.14 -23.18 8.56
CA LEU A 154 6.18 -22.36 7.94
C LEU A 154 5.50 -21.17 7.27
N ILE A 155 5.79 -19.96 7.75
CA ILE A 155 5.16 -18.74 7.28
C ILE A 155 6.19 -17.89 6.54
N PHE A 156 5.87 -17.52 5.28
CA PHE A 156 6.62 -16.56 4.48
C PHE A 156 5.79 -15.30 4.28
N PHE A 157 6.35 -14.17 4.69
CA PHE A 157 5.79 -12.85 4.40
C PHE A 157 6.78 -12.07 3.55
N PHE A 158 6.38 -11.66 2.36
CA PHE A 158 7.25 -10.95 1.43
C PHE A 158 6.46 -10.02 0.52
N SER A 159 7.15 -9.08 -0.11
CA SER A 159 6.61 -8.22 -1.16
C SER A 159 7.31 -8.54 -2.48
N ASP A 160 6.59 -8.42 -3.59
CA ASP A 160 7.15 -8.57 -4.95
C ASP A 160 8.01 -7.36 -5.35
N HIS A 161 7.70 -6.15 -4.86
CA HIS A 161 8.45 -4.91 -5.03
C HIS A 161 8.08 -3.90 -3.94
N GLY A 162 8.83 -2.83 -3.85
CA GLY A 162 8.52 -1.69 -3.01
C GLY A 162 7.78 -0.58 -3.77
N ASP A 163 7.78 0.62 -3.18
CA ASP A 163 7.18 1.83 -3.72
C ASP A 163 8.08 3.02 -3.43
N PHE A 164 8.17 3.98 -4.34
CA PHE A 164 8.92 5.21 -4.12
C PHE A 164 8.31 6.08 -3.02
N ALA A 165 6.98 6.10 -2.92
CA ALA A 165 6.24 6.86 -1.91
C ALA A 165 6.82 8.27 -1.65
N GLY A 166 7.19 8.98 -2.71
CA GLY A 166 7.77 10.33 -2.68
C GLY A 166 9.29 10.38 -2.73
N ASP A 167 10.00 9.29 -2.51
CA ASP A 167 11.46 9.28 -2.69
C ASP A 167 11.83 9.60 -4.13
N TYR A 168 12.88 10.36 -4.31
CA TYR A 168 13.32 10.91 -5.60
C TYR A 168 12.27 11.75 -6.34
N GLY A 169 11.20 12.20 -5.65
CA GLY A 169 10.08 12.89 -6.27
C GLY A 169 9.24 11.99 -7.18
N LEU A 170 9.12 10.72 -6.85
CA LEU A 170 8.43 9.70 -7.62
C LEU A 170 7.36 8.98 -6.76
N THR A 171 6.40 8.41 -7.44
CA THR A 171 5.38 7.52 -6.85
C THR A 171 5.38 6.18 -7.53
N GLU A 172 4.78 5.18 -6.91
CA GLU A 172 4.67 3.82 -7.42
C GLU A 172 6.05 3.19 -7.67
N LYS A 173 6.12 2.10 -8.40
CA LYS A 173 7.36 1.38 -8.72
C LYS A 173 8.13 1.94 -9.91
N ALA A 174 7.52 2.85 -10.68
CA ALA A 174 8.07 3.41 -11.90
C ALA A 174 8.78 2.35 -12.77
N GLN A 175 8.11 1.82 -13.75
CA GLN A 175 8.57 0.69 -14.58
C GLN A 175 10.05 0.80 -14.99
N ASN A 176 10.78 -0.32 -14.88
CA ASN A 176 12.17 -0.47 -15.28
C ASN A 176 13.20 0.29 -14.43
N THR A 177 12.94 0.52 -13.17
CA THR A 177 13.94 1.06 -12.23
C THR A 177 14.54 -0.04 -11.34
N PHE A 178 15.77 0.18 -10.87
CA PHE A 178 16.51 -0.71 -9.96
C PHE A 178 16.89 0.03 -8.69
N GLU A 179 15.98 0.85 -8.18
CA GLU A 179 16.22 1.62 -6.97
C GLU A 179 15.98 0.80 -5.70
N ASP A 180 16.65 1.18 -4.64
CA ASP A 180 16.64 0.46 -3.35
C ASP A 180 15.25 0.31 -2.73
N CYS A 181 14.34 1.24 -3.03
CA CYS A 181 12.98 1.21 -2.52
C CYS A 181 12.07 0.19 -3.22
N LEU A 182 12.51 -0.43 -4.32
CA LEU A 182 11.62 -1.21 -5.17
C LEU A 182 11.64 -2.70 -4.91
N THR A 183 12.73 -3.28 -4.48
CA THR A 183 12.77 -4.72 -4.23
C THR A 183 13.67 -5.05 -3.06
N ARG A 184 13.06 -5.52 -1.98
CA ARG A 184 13.81 -6.15 -0.89
C ARG A 184 13.01 -7.34 -0.39
N ILE A 185 13.55 -8.49 -0.59
CA ILE A 185 13.07 -9.74 -0.02
C ILE A 185 13.90 -10.04 1.21
#